data_e88be7f91df4b2faaf797eca43e3ed19
#
_entry.id   e88be7f91df4b2faaf797eca43e3ed19
#
_cell.length_a   1.000
_cell.length_b   1.000
_cell.length_c   1.000
_cell.angle_alpha   90.00
_cell.angle_beta   90.00
_cell.angle_gamma   90.00
#
_symmetry.space_group_name_H-M   'P 1'
#
loop_
_entity.id
_entity.type
_entity.pdbx_description
1 polymer ?
#
loop_
_entity_poly.entity_id
_entity_poly.type
_entity_poly.pdbx_seq_one_letter_code
_entity_poly.pdbx_strand_id
1 'polypeptide(L)'
;VAGVSLCAPVFSLMIAFGDIFGLGGSSAISRLFGKKDYDTARRISAFCLLGSIFFGIAVAVLMLLFQTPILHLLGARDDTIAYAGAYYRFLVLGCPAIIFNIVPGNLLRTEGLANDAMIGSVIGAVFNIFLDPIFIFSRNLFCA
;
A
#
# COMPACT_ATOMS: atom_id res chain seq x y z
N VAL A 1 -14.47 -15.92 4.26
CA VAL A 1 -13.16 -16.39 3.76
C VAL A 1 -13.07 -16.17 2.25
N ALA A 2 -14.07 -16.58 1.45
CA ALA A 2 -14.04 -16.46 -0.02
C ALA A 2 -13.86 -15.01 -0.54
N GLY A 3 -14.51 -14.02 0.08
CA GLY A 3 -14.40 -12.61 -0.32
C GLY A 3 -13.01 -12.02 -0.12
N VAL A 4 -12.28 -12.46 0.91
CA VAL A 4 -10.91 -12.01 1.17
C VAL A 4 -9.93 -12.61 0.16
N SER A 5 -10.11 -13.87 -0.20
CA SER A 5 -9.29 -14.54 -1.21
C SER A 5 -9.45 -13.92 -2.60
N LEU A 6 -10.66 -13.46 -2.94
CA LEU A 6 -10.93 -12.76 -4.20
C LEU A 6 -10.24 -11.38 -4.27
N CYS A 7 -9.99 -10.73 -3.14
CA CYS A 7 -9.31 -9.44 -3.10
C CYS A 7 -7.78 -9.55 -3.02
N ALA A 8 -7.21 -10.75 -2.83
CA ALA A 8 -5.76 -10.94 -2.79
C ALA A 8 -5.02 -10.44 -4.04
N PRO A 9 -5.48 -10.71 -5.28
CA PRO A 9 -4.84 -10.15 -6.48
C PRO A 9 -4.89 -8.62 -6.53
N VAL A 10 -5.95 -8.01 -6.01
CA VAL A 10 -6.09 -6.54 -5.93
C VAL A 10 -5.04 -5.97 -5.00
N PHE A 11 -4.85 -6.60 -3.84
CA PHE A 11 -3.81 -6.21 -2.90
C PHE A 11 -2.40 -6.31 -3.50
N SER A 12 -2.12 -7.38 -4.25
CA SER A 12 -0.85 -7.55 -4.98
C SER A 12 -0.63 -6.46 -6.03
N LEU A 13 -1.70 -6.06 -6.75
CA LEU A 13 -1.64 -4.93 -7.69
C LEU A 13 -1.32 -3.61 -6.99
N MET A 14 -1.90 -3.35 -5.82
CA MET A 14 -1.62 -2.15 -5.04
C MET A 14 -0.16 -2.09 -4.61
N ILE A 15 0.41 -3.21 -4.17
CA ILE A 15 1.85 -3.32 -3.84
C ILE A 15 2.69 -3.04 -5.08
N ALA A 16 2.37 -3.64 -6.23
CA ALA A 16 3.09 -3.44 -7.48
C ALA A 16 3.10 -1.96 -7.91
N PHE A 17 1.98 -1.25 -7.76
CA PHE A 17 1.93 0.19 -8.01
C PHE A 17 2.79 1.00 -7.03
N GLY A 18 2.85 0.60 -5.77
CA GLY A 18 3.75 1.20 -4.79
C GLY A 18 5.22 1.00 -5.15
N ASP A 19 5.57 -0.19 -5.62
CA ASP A 19 6.93 -0.56 -6.02
C ASP A 19 7.41 0.21 -7.26
N ILE A 20 6.53 0.64 -8.16
CA ILE A 20 6.92 1.49 -9.31
C ILE A 20 7.62 2.76 -8.80
N PHE A 21 7.05 3.45 -7.83
CA PHE A 21 7.66 4.64 -7.25
C PHE A 21 8.78 4.32 -6.26
N GLY A 22 8.61 3.27 -5.47
CA GLY A 22 9.60 2.84 -4.48
C GLY A 22 10.89 2.37 -5.13
N LEU A 23 10.84 1.40 -6.03
CA LEU A 23 12.01 0.85 -6.72
C LEU A 23 12.53 1.80 -7.82
N GLY A 24 11.63 2.46 -8.55
CA GLY A 24 12.01 3.45 -9.55
C GLY A 24 12.75 4.64 -8.93
N GLY A 25 12.22 5.19 -7.84
CA GLY A 25 12.87 6.26 -7.08
C GLY A 25 14.19 5.83 -6.46
N SER A 26 14.23 4.64 -5.86
CA SER A 26 15.43 4.10 -5.22
C SER A 26 16.58 3.93 -6.21
N SER A 27 16.32 3.47 -7.43
CA SER A 27 17.34 3.31 -8.46
C SER A 27 17.94 4.65 -8.93
N ALA A 28 17.13 5.70 -9.02
CA ALA A 28 17.58 7.05 -9.35
C ALA A 28 18.45 7.63 -8.22
N ILE A 29 17.99 7.47 -6.98
CA ILE A 29 18.67 7.98 -5.78
C ILE A 29 20.01 7.29 -5.58
N SER A 30 20.11 5.96 -5.75
CA SER A 30 21.37 5.24 -5.61
C SER A 30 22.45 5.73 -6.57
N ARG A 31 22.06 6.09 -7.80
CA ARG A 31 22.99 6.70 -8.78
C ARG A 31 23.47 8.08 -8.35
N LEU A 32 22.63 8.87 -7.71
CA LEU A 32 22.97 10.21 -7.23
C LEU A 32 23.88 10.14 -6.00
N PHE A 33 23.66 9.16 -5.11
CA PHE A 33 24.59 8.89 -4.01
C PHE A 33 25.97 8.50 -4.51
N GLY A 34 26.07 7.70 -5.59
CA GLY A 34 27.34 7.39 -6.23
C GLY A 34 28.06 8.64 -6.78
N LYS A 35 27.31 9.68 -7.20
CA LYS A 35 27.84 10.97 -7.64
C LYS A 35 28.05 11.98 -6.53
N LYS A 36 27.71 11.64 -5.28
CA LYS A 36 27.73 12.53 -4.09
C LYS A 36 26.85 13.79 -4.22
N ASP A 37 25.82 13.72 -5.07
CA ASP A 37 24.85 14.82 -5.27
C ASP A 37 23.64 14.60 -4.33
N TYR A 38 23.83 14.94 -3.08
CA TYR A 38 22.82 14.75 -2.03
C TYR A 38 21.62 15.71 -2.16
N ASP A 39 21.83 16.89 -2.72
CA ASP A 39 20.76 17.88 -2.90
C ASP A 39 19.74 17.42 -3.92
N THR A 40 20.21 16.89 -5.05
CA THR A 40 19.33 16.34 -6.09
C THR A 40 18.66 15.06 -5.59
N ALA A 41 19.37 14.18 -4.84
CA ALA A 41 18.79 12.98 -4.24
C ALA A 41 17.61 13.34 -3.32
N ARG A 42 17.76 14.36 -2.48
CA ARG A 42 16.72 14.81 -1.56
C ARG A 42 15.49 15.35 -2.28
N ARG A 43 15.67 16.07 -3.37
CA ARG A 43 14.58 16.56 -4.22
C ARG A 43 13.81 15.42 -4.89
N ILE A 44 14.52 14.40 -5.38
CA ILE A 44 13.90 13.23 -6.01
C ILE A 44 13.16 12.40 -4.96
N SER A 45 13.70 12.22 -3.76
CA SER A 45 13.00 11.54 -2.66
C SER A 45 11.68 12.23 -2.34
N ALA A 46 11.68 13.55 -2.20
CA ALA A 46 10.47 14.34 -1.95
C ALA A 46 9.47 14.23 -3.11
N PHE A 47 9.96 14.25 -4.36
CA PHE A 47 9.11 14.07 -5.53
C PHE A 47 8.47 12.68 -5.58
N CYS A 48 9.22 11.63 -5.27
CA CYS A 48 8.69 10.25 -5.21
C CYS A 48 7.64 10.10 -4.12
N LEU A 49 7.84 10.72 -2.95
CA LEU A 49 6.88 10.69 -1.86
C LEU A 49 5.57 11.42 -2.22
N LEU A 50 5.66 12.63 -2.75
CA LEU A 50 4.48 13.36 -3.20
C LEU A 50 3.80 12.68 -4.37
N GLY A 51 4.58 12.21 -5.35
CA GLY A 51 4.08 11.48 -6.50
C GLY A 51 3.35 10.20 -6.10
N SER A 52 3.84 9.47 -5.09
CA SER A 52 3.20 8.26 -4.60
C SER A 52 1.83 8.53 -3.96
N ILE A 53 1.67 9.65 -3.26
CA ILE A 53 0.39 10.05 -2.68
C ILE A 53 -0.63 10.35 -3.79
N PHE A 54 -0.26 11.21 -4.75
CA PHE A 54 -1.14 11.56 -5.87
C PHE A 54 -1.52 10.34 -6.70
N PHE A 55 -0.54 9.51 -7.01
CA PHE A 55 -0.76 8.28 -7.76
C PHE A 55 -1.61 7.29 -6.99
N GLY A 56 -1.37 7.13 -5.69
CA GLY A 56 -2.17 6.27 -4.82
C GLY A 56 -3.63 6.70 -4.77
N ILE A 57 -3.90 8.00 -4.69
CA ILE A 57 -5.26 8.54 -4.75
C ILE A 57 -5.89 8.29 -6.13
N ALA A 58 -5.14 8.53 -7.21
CA ALA A 58 -5.64 8.31 -8.57
C ALA A 58 -5.99 6.82 -8.80
N VAL A 59 -5.14 5.90 -8.37
CA VAL A 59 -5.38 4.46 -8.45
C VAL A 59 -6.59 4.06 -7.59
N ALA A 60 -6.72 4.61 -6.38
CA ALA A 60 -7.86 4.34 -5.52
C ALA A 60 -9.17 4.79 -6.18
N VAL A 61 -9.21 5.99 -6.75
CA VAL A 61 -10.39 6.50 -7.47
C VAL A 61 -10.72 5.62 -8.67
N LEU A 62 -9.74 5.28 -9.50
CA LEU A 62 -9.93 4.38 -10.64
C LEU A 62 -10.47 3.01 -10.21
N MET A 63 -9.89 2.42 -9.16
CA MET A 63 -10.35 1.14 -8.65
C MET A 63 -11.76 1.20 -8.07
N LEU A 64 -12.16 2.32 -7.44
CA LEU A 64 -13.54 2.50 -6.98
C LEU A 64 -14.52 2.64 -8.14
N LEU A 65 -14.15 3.37 -9.20
CA LEU A 65 -14.98 3.53 -10.40
C LEU A 65 -15.19 2.20 -11.13
N PHE A 66 -14.15 1.37 -11.20
CA PHE A 66 -14.18 0.07 -11.86
C PHE A 66 -14.43 -1.09 -10.89
N GLN A 67 -15.01 -0.85 -9.71
CA GLN A 67 -15.29 -1.87 -8.69
C GLN A 67 -16.08 -3.06 -9.27
N THR A 68 -17.19 -2.78 -9.95
CA THR A 68 -18.08 -3.82 -10.48
C THR A 68 -17.39 -4.72 -11.51
N PRO A 69 -16.76 -4.18 -12.59
CA PRO A 69 -16.10 -5.03 -13.58
C PRO A 69 -14.92 -5.81 -13.00
N ILE A 70 -14.17 -5.23 -12.04
CA ILE A 70 -13.05 -5.91 -11.39
C ILE A 70 -13.55 -7.09 -10.56
N LEU A 71 -14.60 -6.92 -9.78
CA LEU A 71 -15.19 -8.00 -8.98
C LEU A 71 -15.76 -9.13 -9.86
N HIS A 72 -16.41 -8.80 -10.96
CA HIS A 72 -16.88 -9.81 -11.93
C HIS A 72 -15.71 -10.55 -12.60
N LEU A 73 -14.64 -9.85 -12.97
CA LEU A 73 -13.43 -10.45 -13.55
C LEU A 73 -12.73 -11.40 -12.55
N LEU A 74 -12.80 -11.10 -11.26
CA LEU A 74 -12.27 -11.93 -10.18
C LEU A 74 -13.17 -13.13 -9.85
N GLY A 75 -14.33 -13.26 -10.52
CA GLY A 75 -15.24 -14.39 -10.37
C GLY A 75 -16.21 -14.27 -9.19
N ALA A 76 -16.46 -13.04 -8.69
CA ALA A 76 -17.48 -12.82 -7.68
C ALA A 76 -18.88 -13.12 -8.24
N ARG A 77 -19.64 -13.99 -7.55
CA ARG A 77 -21.06 -14.26 -7.84
C ARG A 77 -21.94 -13.19 -7.16
N ASP A 78 -23.15 -13.00 -7.67
CA ASP A 78 -24.08 -11.99 -7.20
C ASP A 78 -24.31 -12.04 -5.66
N ASP A 79 -24.35 -13.22 -5.08
CA ASP A 79 -24.48 -13.42 -3.63
C ASP A 79 -23.25 -12.97 -2.82
N THR A 80 -22.06 -12.97 -3.46
CA THR A 80 -20.77 -12.64 -2.81
C THR A 80 -20.38 -11.20 -3.07
N ILE A 81 -20.92 -10.56 -4.10
CA ILE A 81 -20.59 -9.19 -4.52
C ILE A 81 -20.85 -8.18 -3.40
N ALA A 82 -21.93 -8.32 -2.64
CA ALA A 82 -22.27 -7.39 -1.57
C ALA A 82 -21.21 -7.37 -0.45
N TYR A 83 -20.76 -8.53 -0.01
CA TYR A 83 -19.74 -8.67 1.04
C TYR A 83 -18.32 -8.37 0.51
N ALA A 84 -18.00 -8.88 -0.68
CA ALA A 84 -16.73 -8.60 -1.34
C ALA A 84 -16.59 -7.11 -1.68
N GLY A 85 -17.65 -6.45 -2.11
CA GLY A 85 -17.68 -5.03 -2.42
C GLY A 85 -17.44 -4.13 -1.21
N ALA A 86 -18.00 -4.47 -0.04
CA ALA A 86 -17.74 -3.74 1.18
C ALA A 86 -16.26 -3.85 1.59
N TYR A 87 -15.70 -5.08 1.57
CA TYR A 87 -14.29 -5.31 1.86
C TYR A 87 -13.38 -4.62 0.83
N TYR A 88 -13.72 -4.68 -0.45
CA TYR A 88 -13.00 -4.03 -1.53
C TYR A 88 -12.90 -2.51 -1.34
N ARG A 89 -14.00 -1.86 -0.96
CA ARG A 89 -14.01 -0.40 -0.69
C ARG A 89 -13.06 -0.03 0.43
N PHE A 90 -13.07 -0.77 1.53
CA PHE A 90 -12.14 -0.54 2.64
C PHE A 90 -10.68 -0.76 2.21
N LEU A 91 -10.42 -1.81 1.43
CA LEU A 91 -9.10 -2.09 0.90
C LEU A 91 -8.60 -0.96 -0.01
N VAL A 92 -9.45 -0.50 -0.92
CA VAL A 92 -9.11 0.57 -1.88
C VAL A 92 -8.95 1.92 -1.19
N LEU A 93 -9.73 2.22 -0.16
CA LEU A 93 -9.53 3.41 0.67
C LEU A 93 -8.17 3.37 1.41
N GLY A 94 -7.68 2.18 1.75
CA GLY A 94 -6.34 1.97 2.31
C GLY A 94 -5.20 2.05 1.28
N CYS A 95 -5.50 2.02 -0.02
CA CYS A 95 -4.50 2.00 -1.09
C CYS A 95 -3.48 3.14 -1.01
N PRO A 96 -3.85 4.42 -0.84
CA PRO A 96 -2.89 5.50 -0.71
C PRO A 96 -1.95 5.32 0.49
N ALA A 97 -2.48 4.81 1.61
CA ALA A 97 -1.68 4.54 2.79
C ALA A 97 -0.68 3.39 2.57
N ILE A 98 -1.09 2.34 1.88
CA ILE A 98 -0.23 1.20 1.54
C ILE A 98 0.91 1.67 0.63
N ILE A 99 0.59 2.39 -0.44
CA ILE A 99 1.57 2.93 -1.39
C ILE A 99 2.53 3.90 -0.68
N PHE A 100 1.99 4.79 0.14
CA PHE A 100 2.79 5.73 0.92
C PHE A 100 3.72 5.04 1.94
N ASN A 101 3.34 3.88 2.46
CA ASN A 101 4.19 3.12 3.38
C ASN A 101 5.35 2.41 2.68
N ILE A 102 5.12 1.89 1.47
CA ILE A 102 6.12 1.13 0.69
C ILE A 102 7.26 2.04 0.22
N VAL A 103 6.94 3.25 -0.26
CA VAL A 103 7.91 4.15 -0.88
C VAL A 103 9.02 4.59 0.08
N PRO A 104 8.75 5.10 1.29
CA PRO A 104 9.80 5.46 2.24
C PRO A 104 10.68 4.27 2.65
N GLY A 105 10.08 3.08 2.81
CA GLY A 105 10.82 1.86 3.14
C GLY A 105 11.85 1.50 2.09
N ASN A 106 11.52 1.61 0.81
CA ASN A 106 12.44 1.37 -0.29
C ASN A 106 13.51 2.47 -0.41
N LEU A 107 13.14 3.73 -0.19
CA LEU A 107 14.07 4.86 -0.21
C LEU A 107 15.12 4.77 0.90
N LEU A 108 14.69 4.50 2.14
CA LEU A 108 15.60 4.35 3.29
C LEU A 108 16.61 3.21 3.10
N ARG A 109 16.17 2.10 2.51
CA ARG A 109 17.10 0.99 2.18
C ARG A 109 18.17 1.40 1.18
N THR A 110 17.84 2.28 0.25
CA THR A 110 18.75 2.78 -0.78
C THR A 110 19.76 3.77 -0.21
N GLU A 111 19.36 4.56 0.79
CA GLU A 111 20.23 5.52 1.50
C GLU A 111 21.23 4.82 2.43
N GLY A 112 21.23 3.50 2.50
CA GLY A 112 22.09 2.72 3.39
C GLY A 112 21.54 2.61 4.81
N LEU A 113 20.37 3.17 5.09
CA LEU A 113 19.66 3.10 6.37
C LEU A 113 18.73 1.87 6.44
N ALA A 114 19.21 0.73 5.94
CA ALA A 114 18.44 -0.52 5.92
C ALA A 114 18.01 -0.96 7.33
N ASN A 115 18.84 -0.71 8.33
CA ASN A 115 18.52 -1.01 9.73
C ASN A 115 17.34 -0.17 10.23
N ASP A 116 17.31 1.12 9.90
CA ASP A 116 16.23 2.02 10.31
C ASP A 116 14.92 1.68 9.62
N ALA A 117 14.98 1.30 8.34
CA ALA A 117 13.82 0.79 7.60
C ALA A 117 13.30 -0.53 8.22
N MET A 118 14.20 -1.39 8.66
CA MET A 118 13.86 -2.65 9.32
C MET A 118 13.23 -2.41 10.70
N ILE A 119 13.78 -1.51 11.49
CA ILE A 119 13.23 -1.10 12.80
C ILE A 119 11.82 -0.53 12.62
N GLY A 120 11.62 0.36 11.63
CA GLY A 120 10.30 0.91 11.30
C GLY A 120 9.28 -0.18 10.93
N SER A 121 9.70 -1.16 10.13
CA SER A 121 8.83 -2.29 9.75
C SER A 121 8.49 -3.18 10.95
N VAL A 122 9.44 -3.45 11.85
CA VAL A 122 9.22 -4.23 13.07
C VAL A 122 8.26 -3.51 14.01
N ILE A 123 8.46 -2.21 14.21
CA ILE A 123 7.55 -1.39 15.03
C ILE A 123 6.15 -1.42 14.44
N GLY A 124 6.01 -1.23 13.13
CA GLY A 124 4.73 -1.32 12.43
C GLY A 124 4.05 -2.68 12.61
N ALA A 125 4.80 -3.78 12.49
CA ALA A 125 4.30 -5.13 12.71
C ALA A 125 3.85 -5.36 14.15
N VAL A 126 4.61 -4.88 15.13
CA VAL A 126 4.25 -4.96 16.55
C VAL A 126 2.95 -4.18 16.83
N PHE A 127 2.83 -2.95 16.30
CA PHE A 127 1.58 -2.19 16.40
C PHE A 127 0.40 -2.94 15.76
N ASN A 128 0.60 -3.58 14.62
CA ASN A 128 -0.43 -4.37 13.94
C ASN A 128 -0.91 -5.53 14.83
N ILE A 129 0.03 -6.29 15.44
CA ILE A 129 -0.29 -7.39 16.35
C ILE A 129 -1.12 -6.92 17.56
N PHE A 130 -0.88 -5.70 18.07
CA PHE A 130 -1.67 -5.14 19.17
C PHE A 130 -3.02 -4.58 18.71
N LEU A 131 -3.09 -4.00 17.52
CA LEU A 131 -4.31 -3.40 16.99
C LEU A 131 -5.30 -4.44 16.46
N ASP A 132 -4.82 -5.52 15.85
CA ASP A 132 -5.67 -6.57 15.29
C ASP A 132 -6.66 -7.17 16.32
N PRO A 133 -6.24 -7.61 17.53
CA PRO A 133 -7.19 -8.10 18.51
C PRO A 133 -8.16 -7.02 18.99
N ILE A 134 -7.74 -5.76 19.10
CA ILE A 134 -8.61 -4.65 19.51
C ILE A 134 -9.72 -4.45 18.45
N PHE A 135 -9.38 -4.47 17.17
CA PHE A 135 -10.35 -4.33 16.08
C PHE A 135 -11.28 -5.56 15.99
N ILE A 136 -10.76 -6.77 16.20
CA ILE A 136 -11.56 -8.00 16.18
C ILE A 136 -12.53 -8.02 17.36
N PHE A 137 -12.09 -7.68 18.57
CA PHE A 137 -12.96 -7.59 19.74
C PHE A 137 -14.01 -6.47 19.62
N SER A 138 -13.64 -5.32 19.08
CA SER A 138 -14.57 -4.21 18.84
C SER A 138 -15.67 -4.59 17.83
N ARG A 139 -15.37 -5.36 16.79
CA ARG A 139 -16.38 -5.85 15.84
C ARG A 139 -17.35 -6.86 16.46
N ASN A 140 -16.89 -7.71 17.36
CA ASN A 140 -17.75 -8.66 18.04
C ASN A 140 -18.75 -8.01 19.02
N LEU A 141 -18.44 -6.81 19.51
CA LEU A 141 -19.38 -6.03 20.34
C LEU A 141 -20.49 -5.34 19.48
N PHE A 142 -20.26 -5.12 18.20
CA PHE A 142 -21.23 -4.51 17.29
C PHE A 142 -22.12 -5.52 16.55
N CYS A 143 -21.81 -6.82 16.65
CA CYS A 143 -22.58 -7.91 16.05
C CYS A 143 -23.39 -8.73 17.08
N ALA A 144 -23.45 -8.30 18.35
CA ALA A 144 -24.36 -8.77 19.36
C ALA A 144 -25.49 -7.75 19.59
#